data_e8ce37d77b853c74f7a4c517116c00cc
#
_entry.id   e8ce37d77b853c74f7a4c517116c00cc
#
_cell.length_a   1.000
_cell.length_b   1.000
_cell.length_c   1.000
_cell.angle_alpha   90.00
_cell.angle_beta   90.00
_cell.angle_gamma   90.00
#
_symmetry.space_group_name_H-M   'P 1'
#
loop_
_entity.id
_entity.type
_entity.pdbx_description
1 polymer ?
#
loop_
_entity_poly.entity_id
_entity_poly.type
_entity_poly.pdbx_seq_one_letter_code
_entity_poly.pdbx_strand_id
1 'polypeptide(L)'
;MSEIKLGLGLYRHMLTDDYFAFAKQCGCTHLIIHLADYYSKQIVTATNDSTNYGLAKGGEDIWSAEHMKDLQKMAGRYGLCIYGIENFSPADWYDILLDGPGRQEQMEVLKQIIRNAGKAGIRSFGYNFSLAGVWGHQKHPHARGGAMGTCFDSSEIK
;
A
#
# COMPACT_ATOMS: atom_id res chain seq x y z
N MET A 1 4.33 -27.52 -12.12
CA MET A 1 4.99 -26.22 -11.88
C MET A 1 3.90 -25.20 -11.66
N SER A 2 3.98 -24.38 -10.62
CA SER A 2 3.02 -23.28 -10.42
C SER A 2 3.26 -22.25 -11.52
N GLU A 3 2.20 -21.88 -12.23
CA GLU A 3 2.25 -20.82 -13.23
C GLU A 3 2.60 -19.48 -12.60
N ILE A 4 3.52 -18.74 -13.21
CA ILE A 4 3.84 -17.37 -12.80
C ILE A 4 2.64 -16.49 -13.12
N LYS A 5 2.17 -15.73 -12.13
CA LYS A 5 1.00 -14.87 -12.25
C LYS A 5 1.42 -13.43 -12.44
N LEU A 6 0.81 -12.76 -13.40
CA LEU A 6 1.02 -11.33 -13.60
C LEU A 6 0.10 -10.55 -12.66
N GLY A 7 0.68 -9.65 -11.88
CA GLY A 7 -0.04 -8.78 -10.97
C GLY A 7 0.25 -7.31 -11.21
N LEU A 8 -0.69 -6.45 -10.84
CA LEU A 8 -0.55 -4.99 -10.87
C LEU A 8 -0.71 -4.42 -9.46
N GLY A 9 0.18 -3.49 -9.08
CA GLY A 9 0.03 -2.69 -7.87
C GLY A 9 -0.94 -1.53 -8.09
N LEU A 10 -1.92 -1.36 -7.21
CA LEU A 10 -2.89 -0.27 -7.27
C LEU A 10 -2.98 0.45 -5.94
N TYR A 11 -2.88 1.77 -5.97
CA TYR A 11 -3.12 2.60 -4.80
C TYR A 11 -4.62 2.76 -4.51
N ARG A 12 -4.97 3.18 -3.31
CA ARG A 12 -6.34 3.33 -2.83
C ARG A 12 -7.24 4.11 -3.80
N HIS A 13 -6.77 5.24 -4.34
CA HIS A 13 -7.53 6.06 -5.29
C HIS A 13 -7.71 5.42 -6.67
N MET A 14 -6.96 4.35 -6.95
CA MET A 14 -7.02 3.57 -8.19
C MET A 14 -7.93 2.34 -8.08
N LEU A 15 -8.58 2.11 -6.96
CA LEU A 15 -9.46 0.96 -6.76
C LEU A 15 -10.85 1.24 -7.38
N THR A 16 -10.87 1.37 -8.70
CA THR A 16 -12.04 1.72 -9.51
C THR A 16 -12.20 0.76 -10.69
N ASP A 17 -13.40 0.75 -11.27
CA ASP A 17 -13.71 -0.08 -12.45
C ASP A 17 -12.75 0.21 -13.62
N ASP A 18 -12.35 1.47 -13.85
CA ASP A 18 -11.43 1.84 -14.93
C ASP A 18 -10.05 1.20 -14.76
N TYR A 19 -9.48 1.26 -13.56
CA TYR A 19 -8.18 0.65 -13.29
C TYR A 19 -8.23 -0.88 -13.26
N PHE A 20 -9.34 -1.48 -12.85
CA PHE A 20 -9.53 -2.92 -12.95
C PHE A 20 -9.63 -3.36 -14.41
N ALA A 21 -10.37 -2.63 -15.24
CA ALA A 21 -10.41 -2.87 -16.69
C ALA A 21 -9.01 -2.74 -17.32
N PHE A 22 -8.27 -1.69 -16.98
CA PHE A 22 -6.90 -1.48 -17.43
C PHE A 22 -5.97 -2.65 -17.02
N ALA A 23 -6.01 -3.05 -15.75
CA ALA A 23 -5.22 -4.20 -15.29
C ALA A 23 -5.53 -5.47 -16.10
N LYS A 24 -6.81 -5.70 -16.41
CA LYS A 24 -7.23 -6.82 -17.24
C LYS A 24 -6.71 -6.71 -18.67
N GLN A 25 -6.77 -5.53 -19.26
CA GLN A 25 -6.22 -5.28 -20.61
C GLN A 25 -4.70 -5.55 -20.68
N CYS A 26 -3.98 -5.25 -19.60
CA CYS A 26 -2.56 -5.58 -19.47
C CYS A 26 -2.28 -7.08 -19.26
N GLY A 27 -3.30 -7.94 -19.24
CA GLY A 27 -3.15 -9.38 -19.03
C GLY A 27 -2.98 -9.80 -17.57
N CYS A 28 -3.20 -8.90 -16.62
CA CYS A 28 -3.13 -9.23 -15.20
C CYS A 28 -4.23 -10.19 -14.77
N THR A 29 -3.91 -11.01 -13.80
CA THR A 29 -4.85 -11.91 -13.11
C THR A 29 -4.94 -11.62 -11.62
N HIS A 30 -3.97 -10.89 -11.09
CA HIS A 30 -3.83 -10.61 -9.67
C HIS A 30 -3.59 -9.13 -9.44
N LEU A 31 -3.97 -8.66 -8.24
CA LEU A 31 -3.72 -7.31 -7.77
C LEU A 31 -3.00 -7.34 -6.41
N ILE A 32 -2.08 -6.42 -6.22
CA ILE A 32 -1.58 -6.02 -4.90
C ILE A 32 -2.10 -4.60 -4.67
N ILE A 33 -2.81 -4.38 -3.58
CA ILE A 33 -3.46 -3.09 -3.35
C ILE A 33 -2.89 -2.38 -2.12
N HIS A 34 -2.93 -1.05 -2.15
CA HIS A 34 -2.65 -0.21 -1.00
C HIS A 34 -3.96 0.38 -0.48
N LEU A 35 -4.33 0.06 0.75
CA LEU A 35 -5.49 0.66 1.42
C LEU A 35 -5.10 1.92 2.22
N ALA A 36 -3.84 2.04 2.63
CA ALA A 36 -3.33 3.26 3.21
C ALA A 36 -3.46 4.43 2.21
N ASP A 37 -3.90 5.58 2.69
CA ASP A 37 -4.12 6.76 1.86
C ASP A 37 -2.89 7.67 1.85
N TYR A 38 -1.99 7.45 0.91
CA TYR A 38 -0.77 8.24 0.76
C TYR A 38 -0.95 9.57 0.05
N TYR A 39 -2.12 9.77 -0.59
CA TYR A 39 -2.36 10.91 -1.47
C TYR A 39 -3.41 11.88 -0.94
N SER A 40 -3.99 11.61 0.22
CA SER A 40 -4.94 12.52 0.84
C SER A 40 -4.26 13.81 1.31
N LYS A 41 -4.82 14.93 0.92
CA LYS A 41 -4.38 16.25 1.42
C LYS A 41 -4.62 16.45 2.92
N GLN A 42 -5.32 15.53 3.57
CA GLN A 42 -5.60 15.54 5.01
C GLN A 42 -4.53 14.81 5.83
N ILE A 43 -3.49 14.32 5.21
CA ILE A 43 -2.38 13.68 5.91
C ILE A 43 -1.58 14.76 6.63
N VAL A 44 -1.58 14.70 7.95
CA VAL A 44 -0.66 15.47 8.78
C VAL A 44 0.66 14.70 8.77
N THR A 45 1.60 15.14 7.95
CA THR A 45 2.95 14.58 7.96
C THR A 45 3.71 15.11 9.17
N ALA A 46 4.22 14.24 10.01
CA ALA A 46 5.18 14.62 11.06
C ALA A 46 6.56 14.98 10.48
N THR A 47 6.74 14.74 9.19
CA THR A 47 7.95 15.03 8.43
C THR A 47 7.61 15.91 7.25
N ASN A 48 8.50 16.83 6.88
CA ASN A 48 8.41 17.66 5.66
C ASN A 48 8.61 16.81 4.38
N ASP A 49 8.17 15.57 4.37
CA ASP A 49 8.28 14.74 3.21
C ASP A 49 7.25 15.16 2.16
N SER A 50 7.74 15.75 1.08
CA SER A 50 6.93 16.19 -0.06
C SER A 50 6.24 15.03 -0.79
N THR A 51 6.53 13.79 -0.43
CA THR A 51 5.94 12.59 -1.02
C THR A 51 4.69 12.11 -0.30
N ASN A 52 4.29 12.75 0.81
CA ASN A 52 3.20 12.30 1.68
C ASN A 52 3.35 10.84 2.17
N TYR A 53 4.54 10.32 2.17
CA TYR A 53 4.90 9.03 2.73
C TYR A 53 4.93 9.14 4.26
N GLY A 54 3.84 9.41 4.84
CA GLY A 54 3.78 9.71 6.25
C GLY A 54 2.53 9.14 6.90
N LEU A 55 1.96 9.87 7.77
CA LEU A 55 0.86 9.44 8.62
C LEU A 55 -0.46 9.40 7.83
N ALA A 56 -0.81 8.23 7.32
CA ALA A 56 -2.17 8.00 6.85
C ALA A 56 -3.12 8.01 8.06
N LYS A 57 -4.34 8.48 7.84
CA LYS A 57 -5.38 8.49 8.86
C LYS A 57 -5.70 7.07 9.29
N GLY A 58 -5.65 6.80 10.60
CA GLY A 58 -6.06 5.53 11.19
C GLY A 58 -7.57 5.44 11.44
N GLY A 59 -8.04 4.25 11.82
CA GLY A 59 -9.40 4.04 12.31
C GLY A 59 -10.49 4.11 11.23
N GLU A 60 -10.18 3.83 9.98
CA GLU A 60 -11.13 3.85 8.88
C GLU A 60 -11.79 2.49 8.63
N ASP A 61 -13.08 2.48 8.24
CA ASP A 61 -13.84 1.28 7.88
C ASP A 61 -13.24 0.52 6.68
N ILE A 62 -12.34 1.16 5.93
CA ILE A 62 -11.63 0.55 4.80
C ILE A 62 -10.87 -0.73 5.20
N TRP A 63 -10.50 -0.86 6.45
CA TRP A 63 -9.86 -2.05 7.00
C TRP A 63 -10.84 -3.13 7.46
N SER A 64 -12.15 -2.93 7.26
CA SER A 64 -13.16 -3.93 7.59
C SER A 64 -13.13 -5.12 6.62
N ALA A 65 -13.50 -6.29 7.12
CA ALA A 65 -13.62 -7.48 6.27
C ALA A 65 -14.68 -7.32 5.18
N GLU A 66 -15.73 -6.55 5.45
CA GLU A 66 -16.82 -6.29 4.52
C GLU A 66 -16.32 -5.45 3.35
N HIS A 67 -15.66 -4.33 3.63
CA HIS A 67 -15.10 -3.49 2.58
C HIS A 67 -14.10 -4.25 1.69
N MET A 68 -13.21 -5.03 2.29
CA MET A 68 -12.24 -5.84 1.53
C MET A 68 -12.94 -6.91 0.66
N LYS A 69 -14.03 -7.52 1.15
CA LYS A 69 -14.84 -8.44 0.34
C LYS A 69 -15.53 -7.75 -0.83
N ASP A 70 -15.99 -6.52 -0.64
CA ASP A 70 -16.61 -5.76 -1.73
C ASP A 70 -15.57 -5.37 -2.79
N LEU A 71 -14.37 -5.00 -2.40
CA LEU A 71 -13.25 -4.82 -3.33
C LEU A 71 -12.92 -6.11 -4.11
N GLN A 72 -12.90 -7.27 -3.43
CA GLN A 72 -12.74 -8.56 -4.10
C GLN A 72 -13.84 -8.84 -5.13
N LYS A 73 -15.10 -8.53 -4.80
CA LYS A 73 -16.22 -8.68 -5.74
C LYS A 73 -16.07 -7.73 -6.94
N MET A 74 -15.67 -6.47 -6.69
CA MET A 74 -15.43 -5.50 -7.77
C MET A 74 -14.33 -5.98 -8.72
N ALA A 75 -13.18 -6.36 -8.20
CA ALA A 75 -12.09 -6.91 -8.99
C ALA A 75 -12.50 -8.21 -9.72
N GLY A 76 -13.29 -9.05 -9.06
CA GLY A 76 -13.79 -10.32 -9.59
C GLY A 76 -14.65 -10.16 -10.85
N ARG A 77 -15.36 -9.04 -11.02
CA ARG A 77 -16.12 -8.73 -12.25
C ARG A 77 -15.22 -8.65 -13.50
N TYR A 78 -13.95 -8.33 -13.31
CA TYR A 78 -12.92 -8.27 -14.35
C TYR A 78 -12.07 -9.55 -14.43
N GLY A 79 -12.41 -10.59 -13.65
CA GLY A 79 -11.61 -11.81 -13.57
C GLY A 79 -10.25 -11.58 -12.89
N LEU A 80 -10.18 -10.59 -11.99
CA LEU A 80 -9.01 -10.28 -11.18
C LEU A 80 -9.20 -10.78 -9.74
N CYS A 81 -8.11 -11.09 -9.08
CA CYS A 81 -8.07 -11.48 -7.67
C CYS A 81 -7.17 -10.52 -6.90
N ILE A 82 -7.66 -9.90 -5.86
CA ILE A 82 -6.80 -9.17 -4.92
C ILE A 82 -6.06 -10.23 -4.09
N TYR A 83 -4.79 -10.40 -4.40
CA TYR A 83 -3.94 -11.39 -3.77
C TYR A 83 -3.35 -10.91 -2.45
N GLY A 84 -2.97 -9.64 -2.41
CA GLY A 84 -2.32 -9.06 -1.24
C GLY A 84 -2.62 -7.59 -1.03
N ILE A 85 -2.34 -7.16 0.19
CA ILE A 85 -2.33 -5.75 0.59
C ILE A 85 -0.90 -5.39 0.92
N GLU A 86 -0.48 -4.19 0.55
CA GLU A 86 0.82 -3.63 0.89
C GLU A 86 0.66 -2.45 1.83
N ASN A 87 1.37 -2.52 2.94
CA ASN A 87 1.46 -1.56 4.03
C ASN A 87 0.18 -1.33 4.84
N PHE A 88 0.40 -1.19 6.14
CA PHE A 88 -0.58 -0.63 7.06
C PHE A 88 -0.53 0.91 7.03
N SER A 89 -1.59 1.55 7.49
CA SER A 89 -1.56 2.98 7.74
C SER A 89 -0.57 3.30 8.86
N PRO A 90 0.36 4.24 8.68
CA PRO A 90 1.36 4.58 9.70
C PRO A 90 0.76 4.95 11.05
N ALA A 91 -0.41 5.57 11.06
CA ALA A 91 -1.15 5.88 12.29
C ALA A 91 -1.49 4.65 13.15
N ASP A 92 -1.57 3.47 12.52
CA ASP A 92 -1.92 2.22 13.20
C ASP A 92 -0.71 1.44 13.74
N TRP A 93 0.53 1.95 13.57
CA TRP A 93 1.73 1.21 13.98
C TRP A 93 2.91 2.03 14.50
N TYR A 94 2.87 3.37 14.45
CA TYR A 94 4.04 4.18 14.81
C TYR A 94 4.48 4.00 16.27
N ASP A 95 3.55 3.82 17.20
CA ASP A 95 3.89 3.55 18.61
C ASP A 95 4.43 2.11 18.81
N ILE A 96 4.09 1.18 17.92
CA ILE A 96 4.71 -0.15 17.92
C ILE A 96 6.21 -0.02 17.61
N LEU A 97 6.56 0.79 16.63
CA LEU A 97 7.96 1.01 16.24
C LEU A 97 8.74 1.80 17.29
N LEU A 98 8.10 2.80 17.89
CA LEU A 98 8.73 3.73 18.82
C LEU A 98 8.62 3.30 20.29
N ASP A 99 8.01 2.17 20.57
CA ASP A 99 7.69 1.71 21.95
C ASP A 99 6.87 2.75 22.73
N GLY A 100 5.95 3.42 22.02
CA GLY A 100 5.11 4.50 22.55
C GLY A 100 3.92 4.01 23.37
N PRO A 101 3.16 4.94 23.97
CA PRO A 101 2.07 4.62 24.91
C PRO A 101 0.91 3.88 24.24
N GLY A 102 0.64 4.10 22.95
CA GLY A 102 -0.42 3.42 22.18
C GLY A 102 -0.05 2.07 21.62
N ARG A 103 1.18 1.57 21.90
CA ARG A 103 1.70 0.33 21.32
C ARG A 103 0.76 -0.86 21.42
N GLN A 104 0.21 -1.10 22.61
CA GLN A 104 -0.65 -2.27 22.82
C GLN A 104 -1.97 -2.16 22.04
N GLU A 105 -2.55 -0.99 21.98
CA GLU A 105 -3.77 -0.71 21.24
C GLU A 105 -3.53 -0.90 19.72
N GLN A 106 -2.45 -0.32 19.20
CA GLN A 106 -2.07 -0.47 17.80
C GLN A 106 -1.78 -1.95 17.42
N MET A 107 -1.17 -2.72 18.31
CA MET A 107 -0.99 -4.17 18.10
C MET A 107 -2.33 -4.90 17.94
N GLU A 108 -3.34 -4.57 18.72
CA GLU A 108 -4.68 -5.19 18.57
C GLU A 108 -5.36 -4.73 17.27
N VAL A 109 -5.20 -3.46 16.88
CA VAL A 109 -5.68 -2.95 15.58
C VAL A 109 -5.06 -3.72 14.43
N LEU A 110 -3.72 -3.87 14.38
CA LEU A 110 -3.04 -4.63 13.33
C LEU A 110 -3.50 -6.10 13.27
N LYS A 111 -3.62 -6.75 14.43
CA LYS A 111 -4.16 -8.11 14.51
C LYS A 111 -5.57 -8.21 13.92
N GLN A 112 -6.40 -7.21 14.21
CA GLN A 112 -7.77 -7.19 13.66
C GLN A 112 -7.77 -6.98 12.15
N ILE A 113 -6.93 -6.08 11.63
CA ILE A 113 -6.75 -5.87 10.18
C ILE A 113 -6.33 -7.17 9.49
N ILE A 114 -5.34 -7.87 10.02
CA ILE A 114 -4.86 -9.15 9.48
C ILE A 114 -6.00 -10.20 9.47
N ARG A 115 -6.76 -10.30 10.55
CA ARG A 115 -7.92 -11.20 10.61
C ARG A 115 -8.99 -10.85 9.58
N ASN A 116 -9.23 -9.56 9.38
CA ASN A 116 -10.20 -9.06 8.39
C ASN A 116 -9.74 -9.36 6.96
N ALA A 117 -8.46 -9.16 6.65
CA ALA A 117 -7.88 -9.53 5.36
C ALA A 117 -8.04 -11.04 5.09
N GLY A 118 -7.75 -11.88 6.09
CA GLY A 118 -7.96 -13.33 5.99
C GLY A 118 -9.43 -13.70 5.74
N LYS A 119 -10.39 -13.05 6.44
CA LYS A 119 -11.83 -13.25 6.22
C LYS A 119 -12.29 -12.82 4.83
N ALA A 120 -11.59 -11.88 4.21
CA ALA A 120 -11.84 -11.42 2.84
C ALA A 120 -11.14 -12.29 1.78
N GLY A 121 -10.39 -13.33 2.19
CA GLY A 121 -9.68 -14.23 1.27
C GLY A 121 -8.37 -13.66 0.74
N ILE A 122 -7.86 -12.57 1.31
CA ILE A 122 -6.58 -11.96 0.95
C ILE A 122 -5.46 -12.78 1.60
N ARG A 123 -4.50 -13.23 0.80
CA ARG A 123 -3.53 -14.27 1.21
C ARG A 123 -2.17 -13.73 1.60
N SER A 124 -1.88 -12.48 1.24
CA SER A 124 -0.57 -11.87 1.48
C SER A 124 -0.74 -10.48 2.07
N PHE A 125 0.12 -10.16 3.01
CA PHE A 125 0.20 -8.82 3.57
C PHE A 125 1.67 -8.42 3.66
N GLY A 126 2.10 -7.50 2.79
CA GLY A 126 3.40 -6.86 2.87
C GLY A 126 3.36 -5.68 3.82
N TYR A 127 4.43 -5.44 4.56
CA TYR A 127 4.49 -4.29 5.44
C TYR A 127 5.90 -3.74 5.55
N ASN A 128 5.97 -2.44 5.80
CA ASN A 128 7.20 -1.73 6.13
C ASN A 128 6.90 -0.73 7.24
N PHE A 129 7.61 -0.85 8.35
CA PHE A 129 7.54 0.11 9.45
C PHE A 129 8.67 1.11 9.30
N SER A 130 8.41 2.17 8.54
CA SER A 130 9.36 3.25 8.31
C SER A 130 8.67 4.59 8.54
N LEU A 131 9.10 5.33 9.55
CA LEU A 131 8.55 6.66 9.87
C LEU A 131 8.90 7.72 8.84
N ALA A 132 9.94 7.49 8.08
CA ALA A 132 10.56 8.49 7.25
C ALA A 132 10.41 8.21 5.75
N GLY A 133 9.56 7.26 5.39
CA GLY A 133 9.41 6.84 4.02
C GLY A 133 10.69 6.18 3.47
N VAL A 134 10.89 6.29 2.18
CA VAL A 134 12.09 5.76 1.51
C VAL A 134 13.13 6.88 1.43
N TRP A 135 14.15 6.80 2.26
CA TRP A 135 15.24 7.77 2.31
C TRP A 135 16.18 7.64 1.12
N GLY A 136 16.76 8.78 0.75
CA GLY A 136 17.88 8.84 -0.17
C GLY A 136 17.54 8.50 -1.62
N HIS A 137 16.29 8.56 -2.02
CA HIS A 137 15.95 8.43 -3.42
C HIS A 137 15.75 9.80 -4.06
N GLN A 138 16.24 9.93 -5.28
CA GLN A 138 16.13 11.11 -6.13
C GLN A 138 15.55 10.70 -7.49
N LYS A 139 15.11 11.66 -8.26
CA LYS A 139 14.73 11.44 -9.66
C LYS A 139 15.85 11.88 -10.57
N HIS A 140 16.41 10.94 -11.31
CA HIS A 140 17.46 11.18 -12.29
C HIS A 140 17.16 10.53 -13.64
N PRO A 141 17.72 11.06 -14.75
CA PRO A 141 17.52 10.51 -16.08
C PRO A 141 18.44 9.30 -16.36
N HIS A 142 18.55 8.38 -15.38
CA HIS A 142 19.43 7.20 -15.48
C HIS A 142 18.75 5.97 -16.08
N ALA A 143 17.45 6.02 -16.31
CA ALA A 143 16.74 4.92 -16.96
C ALA A 143 16.98 4.93 -18.49
N ARG A 144 16.68 3.81 -19.14
CA ARG A 144 16.87 3.67 -20.60
C ARG A 144 16.21 4.80 -21.36
N GLY A 145 16.90 5.35 -22.36
CA GLY A 145 16.43 6.46 -23.16
C GLY A 145 16.40 7.80 -22.41
N GLY A 146 17.07 7.92 -21.28
CA GLY A 146 17.07 9.15 -20.48
C GLY A 146 15.78 9.38 -19.70
N ALA A 147 14.95 8.35 -19.51
CA ALA A 147 13.72 8.47 -18.73
C ALA A 147 14.05 8.78 -17.25
N MET A 148 13.24 9.65 -16.66
CA MET A 148 13.35 9.97 -15.25
C MET A 148 12.90 8.78 -14.40
N GLY A 149 13.79 8.28 -13.56
CA GLY A 149 13.52 7.18 -12.65
C GLY A 149 13.94 7.52 -11.22
N THR A 150 13.41 6.79 -10.27
CA THR A 150 13.89 6.85 -8.89
C THR A 150 15.23 6.16 -8.81
N CYS A 151 16.23 6.82 -8.25
CA CYS A 151 17.57 6.27 -8.05
C CYS A 151 18.16 6.73 -6.72
N PHE A 152 19.25 6.08 -6.33
CA PHE A 152 20.12 6.49 -5.23
C PHE A 152 21.53 6.71 -5.80
N ASP A 153 22.08 7.89 -5.57
CA ASP A 153 23.46 8.20 -5.95
C ASP A 153 24.27 8.53 -4.69
N SER A 154 25.19 7.63 -4.33
CA SER A 154 26.02 7.79 -3.15
C SER A 154 26.99 8.98 -3.23
N SER A 155 27.30 9.45 -4.42
CA SER A 155 28.16 10.62 -4.62
C SER A 155 27.51 11.95 -4.23
N GLU A 156 26.18 11.97 -4.15
CA GLU A 156 25.39 13.14 -3.78
C GLU A 156 25.08 13.24 -2.28
N ILE A 157 25.52 12.28 -1.48
CA ILE A 157 25.40 12.34 -0.02
C ILE A 157 26.37 13.38 0.52
N LYS A 158 25.82 14.39 1.19
CA LYS A 158 26.61 15.44 1.88
C LYS A 158 26.78 15.12 3.35
#